data_b7213535770689678d967035ab128c19
#
_entry.id   b7213535770689678d967035ab128c19
#
_cell.length_a   1.000
_cell.length_b   1.000
_cell.length_c   1.000
_cell.angle_alpha   90.00
_cell.angle_beta   90.00
_cell.angle_gamma   90.00
#
_symmetry.space_group_name_H-M   'P 1'
#
loop_
_entity.id
_entity.type
_entity.pdbx_description
1 polymer ?
#
loop_
_entity_poly.entity_id
_entity_poly.type
_entity_poly.pdbx_seq_one_letter_code
_entity_poly.pdbx_strand_id
1 'polypeptide(L)'
;HQDDQIETFLIRLSRGSGVEGLSSMQEMITLKNGTRLIRPLLDFKKIDLIKIAENIFGKTLKDPSNKNKKFLRTNIRALKQNLENKGINIEKISRSIKNIASTKEAIDFYVAKSIKKFVVFENKKAILNFVKFQNEPLEIRFRIMNSVIKNISKSYYPPRSIKVFNLIEGFQRIRIKKCTLGGCIFEKKKNFLHVTKEY
;
A
#
# COMPACT_ATOMS: atom_id res chain seq x y z
N HIS A 1 8.08 16.20 -3.31
CA HIS A 1 9.23 16.51 -2.46
C HIS A 1 9.15 15.78 -1.11
N GLN A 2 10.23 15.80 -0.35
CA GLN A 2 10.37 15.06 0.91
C GLN A 2 9.28 15.38 1.94
N ASP A 3 8.84 16.63 2.03
CA ASP A 3 7.74 17.02 2.94
C ASP A 3 6.43 16.31 2.62
N ASP A 4 6.10 16.09 1.34
CA ASP A 4 4.89 15.34 0.96
C ASP A 4 4.97 13.87 1.40
N GLN A 5 6.18 13.27 1.39
CA GLN A 5 6.38 11.92 1.90
C GLN A 5 6.06 11.85 3.39
N ILE A 6 6.56 12.81 4.15
CA ILE A 6 6.35 12.88 5.61
C ILE A 6 4.87 13.17 5.93
N GLU A 7 4.24 14.13 5.23
CA GLU A 7 2.82 14.42 5.37
C GLU A 7 1.98 13.16 5.09
N THR A 8 2.29 12.45 4.02
CA THR A 8 1.60 11.20 3.63
C THR A 8 1.80 10.12 4.67
N PHE A 9 3.02 9.96 5.18
CA PHE A 9 3.33 9.02 6.25
C PHE A 9 2.51 9.29 7.51
N LEU A 10 2.49 10.53 8.01
CA LEU A 10 1.74 10.91 9.21
C LEU A 10 0.22 10.70 9.04
N ILE A 11 -0.33 11.05 7.86
CA ILE A 11 -1.74 10.81 7.55
C ILE A 11 -2.06 9.31 7.58
N ARG A 12 -1.19 8.48 7.00
CA ARG A 12 -1.41 7.04 6.94
C ARG A 12 -1.18 6.36 8.30
N LEU A 13 -0.22 6.85 9.07
CA LEU A 13 0.03 6.42 10.45
C LEU A 13 -1.20 6.68 11.33
N SER A 14 -1.79 7.86 11.26
CA SER A 14 -3.00 8.21 12.03
C SER A 14 -4.24 7.36 11.65
N ARG A 15 -4.20 6.69 10.50
CA ARG A 15 -5.26 5.76 10.03
C ARG A 15 -4.95 4.30 10.34
N GLY A 16 -3.88 4.01 11.08
CA GLY A 16 -3.47 2.64 11.40
C GLY A 16 -2.96 1.84 10.19
N SER A 17 -2.36 2.49 9.20
CA SER A 17 -1.82 1.80 8.03
C SER A 17 -0.66 0.89 8.41
N GLY A 18 -0.60 -0.30 7.80
CA GLY A 18 0.56 -1.20 7.88
C GLY A 18 1.69 -0.80 6.92
N VAL A 19 2.65 -1.72 6.72
CA VAL A 19 3.86 -1.51 5.89
C VAL A 19 3.54 -0.96 4.50
N GLU A 20 2.49 -1.47 3.84
CA GLU A 20 2.05 -1.02 2.51
C GLU A 20 1.71 0.49 2.48
N GLY A 21 1.01 0.96 3.49
CA GLY A 21 0.66 2.38 3.59
C GLY A 21 1.82 3.23 4.09
N LEU A 22 2.54 2.78 5.11
CA LEU A 22 3.62 3.54 5.75
C LEU A 22 4.86 3.68 4.87
N SER A 23 5.05 2.83 3.85
CA SER A 23 6.09 3.04 2.81
C SER A 23 5.89 4.33 2.00
N SER A 24 4.81 5.06 2.25
CA SER A 24 4.48 6.34 1.66
C SER A 24 4.32 6.29 0.12
N MET A 25 4.80 7.29 -0.62
CA MET A 25 4.67 7.33 -2.08
C MET A 25 5.88 6.67 -2.74
N GLN A 26 5.65 5.90 -3.80
CA GLN A 26 6.70 5.37 -4.66
C GLN A 26 7.11 6.41 -5.70
N GLU A 27 8.38 6.41 -6.09
CA GLU A 27 8.91 7.28 -7.13
C GLU A 27 8.20 7.04 -8.47
N MET A 28 7.94 5.77 -8.78
CA MET A 28 7.22 5.38 -10.00
C MET A 28 6.12 4.37 -9.68
N ILE A 29 4.93 4.61 -10.23
CA ILE A 29 3.83 3.65 -10.22
C ILE A 29 3.23 3.54 -11.61
N THR A 30 2.79 2.33 -11.98
CA THR A 30 2.03 2.11 -13.20
C THR A 30 0.54 2.03 -12.85
N LEU A 31 -0.26 2.90 -13.44
CA LEU A 31 -1.71 2.91 -13.32
C LEU A 31 -2.32 1.77 -14.15
N LYS A 32 -3.60 1.43 -13.89
CA LYS A 32 -4.28 0.33 -14.60
C LYS A 32 -4.37 0.50 -16.12
N ASN A 33 -4.45 1.73 -16.58
CA ASN A 33 -4.46 2.08 -18.00
C ASN A 33 -3.08 2.03 -18.67
N GLY A 34 -2.04 1.56 -17.94
CA GLY A 34 -0.67 1.51 -18.42
C GLY A 34 0.11 2.81 -18.25
N THR A 35 -0.52 3.92 -17.87
CA THR A 35 0.16 5.21 -17.66
C THR A 35 1.15 5.09 -16.50
N ARG A 36 2.38 5.56 -16.68
CA ARG A 36 3.39 5.67 -15.64
C ARG A 36 3.29 7.04 -14.96
N LEU A 37 3.09 7.03 -13.66
CA LEU A 37 3.17 8.23 -12.83
C LEU A 37 4.53 8.26 -12.16
N ILE A 38 5.34 9.28 -12.50
CA ILE A 38 6.71 9.46 -12.00
C ILE A 38 6.74 10.66 -11.05
N ARG A 39 7.46 10.52 -9.93
CA ARG A 39 7.65 11.56 -8.91
C ARG A 39 9.15 11.75 -8.65
N PRO A 40 9.89 12.40 -9.55
CA PRO A 40 11.35 12.48 -9.48
C PRO A 40 11.87 13.35 -8.33
N LEU A 41 11.03 14.16 -7.70
CA LEU A 41 11.42 15.10 -6.66
C LEU A 41 11.14 14.62 -5.23
N LEU A 42 10.82 13.33 -5.01
CA LEU A 42 10.45 12.82 -3.68
C LEU A 42 11.58 12.91 -2.66
N ASP A 43 12.82 12.82 -3.08
CA ASP A 43 14.00 12.87 -2.19
C ASP A 43 14.53 14.29 -1.95
N PHE A 44 14.02 15.29 -2.66
CA PHE A 44 14.46 16.66 -2.54
C PHE A 44 13.72 17.40 -1.42
N LYS A 45 14.46 18.23 -0.65
CA LYS A 45 13.85 19.11 0.34
C LYS A 45 13.08 20.23 -0.36
N LYS A 46 11.89 20.55 0.17
CA LYS A 46 11.07 21.63 -0.41
C LYS A 46 11.79 22.96 -0.43
N ILE A 47 12.59 23.28 0.60
CA ILE A 47 13.33 24.53 0.69
C ILE A 47 14.34 24.68 -0.45
N ASP A 48 15.01 23.60 -0.85
CA ASP A 48 16.00 23.64 -1.92
C ASP A 48 15.30 23.85 -3.28
N LEU A 49 14.14 23.21 -3.47
CA LEU A 49 13.32 23.43 -4.68
C LEU A 49 12.81 24.86 -4.78
N ILE A 50 12.42 25.48 -3.66
CA ILE A 50 12.02 26.90 -3.61
C ILE A 50 13.19 27.80 -4.01
N LYS A 51 14.38 27.60 -3.42
CA LYS A 51 15.59 28.39 -3.75
C LYS A 51 15.93 28.30 -5.25
N ILE A 52 15.89 27.09 -5.81
CA ILE A 52 16.14 26.90 -7.26
C ILE A 52 15.10 27.66 -8.09
N ALA A 53 13.82 27.53 -7.73
CA ALA A 53 12.74 28.22 -8.46
C ALA A 53 12.86 29.75 -8.36
N GLU A 54 13.20 30.29 -7.20
CA GLU A 54 13.42 31.72 -7.00
C GLU A 54 14.63 32.24 -7.77
N ASN A 55 15.73 31.47 -7.81
CA ASN A 55 16.92 31.84 -8.60
C ASN A 55 16.68 31.84 -10.11
N ILE A 56 15.85 30.91 -10.61
CA ILE A 56 15.60 30.79 -12.05
C ILE A 56 14.47 31.73 -12.53
N PHE A 57 13.37 31.79 -11.75
CA PHE A 57 12.13 32.47 -12.14
C PHE A 57 11.86 33.76 -11.36
N GLY A 58 12.72 34.13 -10.41
CA GLY A 58 12.62 35.35 -9.57
C GLY A 58 11.51 35.32 -8.51
N LYS A 59 10.55 34.41 -8.59
CA LYS A 59 9.42 34.32 -7.63
C LYS A 59 8.81 32.93 -7.60
N THR A 60 8.16 32.61 -6.46
CA THR A 60 7.29 31.45 -6.30
C THR A 60 5.86 31.89 -6.03
N LEU A 61 4.88 31.21 -6.60
CA LEU A 61 3.46 31.46 -6.35
C LEU A 61 3.03 30.75 -5.06
N LYS A 62 2.32 31.48 -4.20
CA LYS A 62 1.74 30.93 -2.96
C LYS A 62 0.25 30.69 -3.18
N ASP A 63 -0.16 29.41 -3.22
CA ASP A 63 -1.56 29.03 -3.30
C ASP A 63 -2.26 29.31 -1.94
N PRO A 64 -3.31 30.15 -1.91
CA PRO A 64 -4.06 30.46 -0.68
C PRO A 64 -4.69 29.24 -0.02
N SER A 65 -5.04 28.21 -0.79
CA SER A 65 -5.62 26.96 -0.27
C SER A 65 -4.71 26.25 0.73
N ASN A 66 -3.39 26.44 0.62
CA ASN A 66 -2.40 25.88 1.55
C ASN A 66 -2.53 26.38 3.01
N LYS A 67 -3.25 27.46 3.24
CA LYS A 67 -3.52 28.01 4.60
C LYS A 67 -4.85 27.54 5.18
N ASN A 68 -5.68 26.86 4.41
CA ASN A 68 -7.02 26.47 4.86
C ASN A 68 -6.97 25.29 5.84
N LYS A 69 -7.21 25.56 7.12
CA LYS A 69 -7.21 24.58 8.22
C LYS A 69 -8.29 23.49 8.12
N LYS A 70 -9.26 23.60 7.21
CA LYS A 70 -10.23 22.54 6.94
C LYS A 70 -9.57 21.31 6.29
N PHE A 71 -8.43 21.47 5.62
CA PHE A 71 -7.73 20.36 4.99
C PHE A 71 -6.81 19.65 5.99
N LEU A 72 -6.93 18.33 6.07
CA LEU A 72 -6.11 17.48 6.94
C LEU A 72 -4.60 17.71 6.72
N ARG A 73 -4.16 17.92 5.49
CA ARG A 73 -2.75 18.21 5.18
C ARG A 73 -2.24 19.49 5.83
N THR A 74 -3.06 20.53 5.91
CA THR A 74 -2.69 21.77 6.59
C THR A 74 -2.48 21.54 8.09
N ASN A 75 -3.35 20.74 8.72
CA ASN A 75 -3.20 20.37 10.12
C ASN A 75 -1.95 19.51 10.36
N ILE A 76 -1.64 18.59 9.46
CA ILE A 76 -0.42 17.76 9.53
C ILE A 76 0.85 18.62 9.38
N ARG A 77 0.84 19.67 8.56
CA ARG A 77 1.96 20.62 8.46
C ARG A 77 2.19 21.37 9.78
N ALA A 78 1.12 21.81 10.42
CA ALA A 78 1.21 22.43 11.75
C ALA A 78 1.73 21.44 12.80
N LEU A 79 1.25 20.19 12.78
CA LEU A 79 1.74 19.12 13.65
C LEU A 79 3.24 18.85 13.40
N LYS A 80 3.67 18.77 12.14
CA LYS A 80 5.10 18.59 11.78
C LYS A 80 5.95 19.70 12.43
N GLN A 81 5.55 20.96 12.29
CA GLN A 81 6.27 22.09 12.88
C GLN A 81 6.34 21.99 14.41
N ASN A 82 5.25 21.58 15.06
CA ASN A 82 5.25 21.37 16.52
C ASN A 82 6.17 20.21 16.94
N LEU A 83 6.25 19.15 16.17
CA LEU A 83 7.17 18.03 16.42
C LEU A 83 8.63 18.49 16.30
N GLU A 84 8.97 19.27 15.28
CA GLU A 84 10.32 19.85 15.09
C GLU A 84 10.70 20.75 16.27
N ASN A 85 9.78 21.64 16.70
CA ASN A 85 10.00 22.54 17.83
C ASN A 85 10.22 21.78 19.17
N LYS A 86 9.70 20.55 19.26
CA LYS A 86 9.88 19.67 20.42
C LYS A 86 11.08 18.71 20.28
N GLY A 87 11.94 18.93 19.29
CA GLY A 87 13.18 18.16 19.10
C GLY A 87 13.02 16.88 18.31
N ILE A 88 11.85 16.60 17.72
CA ILE A 88 11.69 15.43 16.83
C ILE A 88 12.30 15.74 15.47
N ASN A 89 13.34 15.01 15.15
CA ASN A 89 14.07 15.20 13.90
C ASN A 89 13.31 14.59 12.71
N ILE A 90 12.81 15.45 11.83
CA ILE A 90 12.04 15.07 10.63
C ILE A 90 12.88 14.29 9.62
N GLU A 91 14.19 14.51 9.56
CA GLU A 91 15.06 13.72 8.68
C GLU A 91 15.13 12.25 9.14
N LYS A 92 15.05 12.01 10.46
CA LYS A 92 14.97 10.64 11.00
C LYS A 92 13.64 9.95 10.62
N ILE A 93 12.54 10.70 10.56
CA ILE A 93 11.25 10.19 10.05
C ILE A 93 11.40 9.80 8.57
N SER A 94 12.02 10.64 7.74
CA SER A 94 12.27 10.32 6.33
C SER A 94 13.11 9.05 6.16
N ARG A 95 14.13 8.86 7.01
CA ARG A 95 14.92 7.62 7.03
C ARG A 95 14.06 6.40 7.40
N SER A 96 13.18 6.53 8.37
CA SER A 96 12.25 5.45 8.75
C SER A 96 11.31 5.07 7.61
N ILE A 97 10.81 6.06 6.85
CA ILE A 97 9.99 5.82 5.66
C ILE A 97 10.78 5.01 4.62
N LYS A 98 12.04 5.35 4.36
CA LYS A 98 12.91 4.60 3.42
C LYS A 98 13.16 3.16 3.88
N ASN A 99 13.39 2.95 5.18
CA ASN A 99 13.56 1.62 5.74
C ASN A 99 12.28 0.77 5.60
N ILE A 100 11.11 1.37 5.83
CA ILE A 100 9.82 0.70 5.64
C ILE A 100 9.59 0.39 4.16
N ALA A 101 9.97 1.28 3.24
CA ALA A 101 9.86 1.04 1.80
C ALA A 101 10.75 -0.13 1.35
N SER A 102 11.99 -0.20 1.83
CA SER A 102 12.89 -1.33 1.58
C SER A 102 12.33 -2.65 2.14
N THR A 103 11.77 -2.63 3.36
CA THR A 103 11.10 -3.80 3.94
C THR A 103 9.91 -4.25 3.09
N LYS A 104 9.12 -3.28 2.57
CA LYS A 104 8.02 -3.58 1.65
C LYS A 104 8.51 -4.30 0.39
N GLU A 105 9.59 -3.84 -0.22
CA GLU A 105 10.17 -4.47 -1.42
C GLU A 105 10.57 -5.93 -1.16
N ALA A 106 11.21 -6.20 -0.01
CA ALA A 106 11.57 -7.56 0.39
C ALA A 106 10.33 -8.46 0.56
N ILE A 107 9.28 -7.94 1.19
CA ILE A 107 8.01 -8.66 1.33
C ILE A 107 7.37 -8.91 -0.03
N ASP A 108 7.31 -7.91 -0.91
CA ASP A 108 6.71 -8.02 -2.24
C ASP A 108 7.45 -9.04 -3.10
N PHE A 109 8.79 -9.07 -3.03
CA PHE A 109 9.61 -10.10 -3.69
C PHE A 109 9.26 -11.51 -3.18
N TYR A 110 9.17 -11.68 -1.86
CA TYR A 110 8.82 -12.97 -1.26
C TYR A 110 7.41 -13.41 -1.66
N VAL A 111 6.43 -12.49 -1.62
CA VAL A 111 5.04 -12.76 -2.05
C VAL A 111 4.99 -13.18 -3.52
N ALA A 112 5.71 -12.47 -4.40
CA ALA A 112 5.77 -12.82 -5.82
C ALA A 112 6.36 -14.23 -6.04
N LYS A 113 7.40 -14.58 -5.28
CA LYS A 113 8.02 -15.92 -5.30
C LYS A 113 7.03 -16.98 -4.82
N SER A 114 6.33 -16.74 -3.73
CA SER A 114 5.32 -17.65 -3.18
C SER A 114 4.14 -17.84 -4.13
N ILE A 115 3.64 -16.78 -4.75
CA ILE A 115 2.59 -16.86 -5.77
C ILE A 115 3.02 -17.77 -6.93
N LYS A 116 4.22 -17.57 -7.50
CA LYS A 116 4.73 -18.41 -8.58
C LYS A 116 4.85 -19.89 -8.19
N LYS A 117 5.09 -20.18 -6.90
CA LYS A 117 5.31 -21.52 -6.39
C LYS A 117 4.04 -22.34 -6.19
N PHE A 118 2.93 -21.69 -5.82
CA PHE A 118 1.73 -22.43 -5.42
C PHE A 118 0.38 -21.81 -5.81
N VAL A 119 0.38 -20.77 -6.65
CA VAL A 119 -0.85 -20.22 -7.25
C VAL A 119 -0.76 -20.36 -8.75
N VAL A 120 -1.73 -21.03 -9.35
CA VAL A 120 -1.89 -21.13 -10.80
C VAL A 120 -3.04 -20.20 -11.21
N PHE A 121 -2.77 -19.29 -12.14
CA PHE A 121 -3.79 -18.43 -12.73
C PHE A 121 -4.20 -18.99 -14.09
N GLU A 122 -5.50 -19.20 -14.25
CA GLU A 122 -6.15 -19.54 -15.50
C GLU A 122 -7.14 -18.43 -15.88
N ASN A 123 -7.72 -18.47 -17.08
CA ASN A 123 -8.73 -17.48 -17.50
C ASN A 123 -9.82 -17.31 -16.43
N LYS A 124 -9.89 -16.13 -15.78
CA LYS A 124 -10.89 -15.78 -14.74
C LYS A 124 -10.92 -16.70 -13.51
N LYS A 125 -9.90 -17.56 -13.34
CA LYS A 125 -9.75 -18.47 -12.20
C LYS A 125 -8.36 -18.38 -11.60
N ALA A 126 -8.25 -18.71 -10.31
CA ALA A 126 -6.97 -19.04 -9.68
C ALA A 126 -7.15 -20.31 -8.84
N ILE A 127 -6.13 -21.16 -8.85
CA ILE A 127 -6.06 -22.37 -8.02
C ILE A 127 -4.85 -22.21 -7.11
N LEU A 128 -5.08 -22.22 -5.82
CA LEU A 128 -4.06 -22.04 -4.80
C LEU A 128 -3.89 -23.33 -4.00
N ASN A 129 -2.65 -23.81 -3.88
CA ASN A 129 -2.33 -24.91 -3.00
C ASN A 129 -2.48 -24.47 -1.54
N PHE A 130 -3.58 -24.86 -0.91
CA PHE A 130 -3.97 -24.36 0.42
C PHE A 130 -3.04 -24.85 1.52
N VAL A 131 -2.48 -26.05 1.41
CA VAL A 131 -1.53 -26.59 2.40
C VAL A 131 -0.25 -25.75 2.44
N LYS A 132 0.34 -25.47 1.27
CA LYS A 132 1.53 -24.61 1.20
C LYS A 132 1.23 -23.18 1.64
N PHE A 133 0.08 -22.66 1.29
CA PHE A 133 -0.38 -21.33 1.70
C PHE A 133 -0.54 -21.20 3.22
N GLN A 134 -1.07 -22.21 3.90
CA GLN A 134 -1.26 -22.17 5.36
C GLN A 134 0.06 -22.09 6.13
N ASN A 135 1.16 -22.58 5.56
CA ASN A 135 2.48 -22.56 6.18
C ASN A 135 3.19 -21.19 6.05
N GLU A 136 2.64 -20.28 5.26
CA GLU A 136 3.19 -18.94 5.13
C GLU A 136 2.80 -18.06 6.33
N PRO A 137 3.65 -17.08 6.73
CA PRO A 137 3.30 -16.07 7.72
C PRO A 137 1.99 -15.33 7.37
N LEU A 138 1.25 -14.86 8.38
CA LEU A 138 -0.06 -14.24 8.20
C LEU A 138 -0.05 -13.06 7.21
N GLU A 139 0.96 -12.18 7.31
CA GLU A 139 1.12 -11.04 6.39
C GLU A 139 1.32 -11.50 4.94
N ILE A 140 2.10 -12.56 4.73
CA ILE A 140 2.33 -13.13 3.39
C ILE A 140 1.03 -13.71 2.84
N ARG A 141 0.29 -14.47 3.65
CA ARG A 141 -1.02 -15.01 3.27
C ARG A 141 -2.01 -13.90 2.91
N PHE A 142 -2.04 -12.84 3.70
CA PHE A 142 -2.88 -11.67 3.44
C PHE A 142 -2.55 -11.03 2.08
N ARG A 143 -1.27 -10.81 1.77
CA ARG A 143 -0.84 -10.22 0.51
C ARG A 143 -1.08 -11.12 -0.69
N ILE A 144 -0.84 -12.41 -0.55
CA ILE A 144 -1.17 -13.40 -1.60
C ILE A 144 -2.66 -13.36 -1.91
N MET A 145 -3.51 -13.39 -0.86
CA MET A 145 -4.96 -13.36 -1.04
C MET A 145 -5.42 -12.07 -1.74
N ASN A 146 -4.91 -10.91 -1.35
CA ASN A 146 -5.20 -9.65 -2.03
C ASN A 146 -4.74 -9.64 -3.49
N SER A 147 -3.57 -10.23 -3.78
CA SER A 147 -3.07 -10.37 -5.15
C SER A 147 -3.99 -11.26 -5.99
N VAL A 148 -4.44 -12.38 -5.45
CA VAL A 148 -5.39 -13.28 -6.11
C VAL A 148 -6.72 -12.57 -6.38
N ILE A 149 -7.29 -11.91 -5.38
CA ILE A 149 -8.54 -11.14 -5.53
C ILE A 149 -8.39 -10.09 -6.63
N LYS A 150 -7.33 -9.29 -6.59
CA LYS A 150 -7.06 -8.23 -7.57
C LYS A 150 -6.95 -8.79 -9.01
N ASN A 151 -6.27 -9.93 -9.15
CA ASN A 151 -6.11 -10.56 -10.47
C ASN A 151 -7.40 -11.10 -11.05
N ILE A 152 -8.26 -11.70 -10.22
CA ILE A 152 -9.49 -12.35 -10.66
C ILE A 152 -10.63 -11.35 -10.84
N SER A 153 -10.89 -10.51 -9.83
CA SER A 153 -11.99 -9.53 -9.87
C SER A 153 -11.73 -8.36 -10.81
N LYS A 154 -10.45 -8.03 -11.05
CA LYS A 154 -10.02 -6.79 -11.71
C LYS A 154 -10.52 -5.53 -11.00
N SER A 155 -10.96 -5.65 -9.75
CA SER A 155 -11.41 -4.51 -8.94
C SER A 155 -10.30 -3.49 -8.69
N TYR A 156 -10.67 -2.21 -8.64
CA TYR A 156 -9.71 -1.13 -8.34
C TYR A 156 -9.30 -1.14 -6.87
N TYR A 157 -10.26 -1.33 -5.98
CA TYR A 157 -10.04 -1.31 -4.54
C TYR A 157 -9.98 -2.72 -3.98
N PRO A 158 -8.97 -3.05 -3.16
CA PRO A 158 -8.95 -4.29 -2.41
C PRO A 158 -10.07 -4.30 -1.35
N PRO A 159 -10.53 -5.48 -0.92
CA PRO A 159 -11.43 -5.58 0.22
C PRO A 159 -10.78 -5.01 1.50
N ARG A 160 -11.61 -4.64 2.48
CA ARG A 160 -11.09 -4.23 3.81
C ARG A 160 -10.28 -5.36 4.45
N SER A 161 -9.14 -5.02 5.04
CA SER A 161 -8.19 -5.98 5.61
C SER A 161 -8.85 -6.99 6.56
N ILE A 162 -9.73 -6.52 7.44
CA ILE A 162 -10.45 -7.40 8.38
C ILE A 162 -11.25 -8.50 7.67
N LYS A 163 -11.87 -8.19 6.52
CA LYS A 163 -12.63 -9.18 5.74
C LYS A 163 -11.72 -10.25 5.13
N VAL A 164 -10.52 -9.85 4.70
CA VAL A 164 -9.54 -10.78 4.13
C VAL A 164 -8.94 -11.66 5.24
N PHE A 165 -8.66 -11.11 6.42
CA PHE A 165 -8.23 -11.91 7.58
C PHE A 165 -9.29 -12.93 8.01
N ASN A 166 -10.55 -12.51 8.12
CA ASN A 166 -11.66 -13.41 8.45
C ASN A 166 -11.84 -14.52 7.41
N LEU A 167 -11.62 -14.22 6.12
CA LEU A 167 -11.62 -15.21 5.06
C LEU A 167 -10.54 -16.27 5.25
N ILE A 168 -9.29 -15.83 5.49
CA ILE A 168 -8.14 -16.73 5.71
C ILE A 168 -8.38 -17.63 6.93
N GLU A 169 -8.80 -17.06 8.06
CA GLU A 169 -9.10 -17.81 9.28
C GLU A 169 -10.28 -18.77 9.10
N GLY A 170 -11.33 -18.34 8.40
CA GLY A 170 -12.51 -19.16 8.14
C GLY A 170 -12.19 -20.46 7.40
N PHE A 171 -11.30 -20.40 6.41
CA PHE A 171 -10.83 -21.60 5.71
C PHE A 171 -9.85 -22.44 6.53
N GLN A 172 -9.05 -21.84 7.42
CA GLN A 172 -8.16 -22.58 8.30
C GLN A 172 -8.91 -23.40 9.33
N ARG A 173 -9.93 -22.80 9.96
CA ARG A 173 -10.74 -23.44 11.02
C ARG A 173 -11.80 -24.40 10.47
N ILE A 174 -11.79 -24.70 9.17
CA ILE A 174 -12.73 -25.61 8.47
C ILE A 174 -14.21 -25.15 8.62
N ARG A 175 -14.43 -23.89 9.00
CA ARG A 175 -15.79 -23.34 9.18
C ARG A 175 -16.45 -22.96 7.85
N ILE A 176 -15.65 -22.69 6.82
CA ILE A 176 -16.12 -22.20 5.52
C ILE A 176 -15.63 -23.16 4.44
N LYS A 177 -16.56 -23.68 3.63
CA LYS A 177 -16.24 -24.44 2.40
C LYS A 177 -16.35 -23.58 1.16
N LYS A 178 -17.26 -22.58 1.16
CA LYS A 178 -17.51 -21.67 0.05
C LYS A 178 -17.97 -20.31 0.59
N CYS A 179 -17.46 -19.22 0.00
CA CYS A 179 -17.88 -17.86 0.34
C CYS A 179 -17.50 -16.87 -0.78
N THR A 180 -17.97 -15.63 -0.69
CA THR A 180 -17.66 -14.56 -1.63
C THR A 180 -16.95 -13.41 -0.93
N LEU A 181 -15.97 -12.79 -1.61
CA LEU A 181 -15.32 -11.57 -1.16
C LEU A 181 -14.67 -10.85 -2.34
N GLY A 182 -14.90 -9.54 -2.43
CA GLY A 182 -14.21 -8.67 -3.38
C GLY A 182 -14.45 -9.00 -4.85
N GLY A 183 -15.65 -9.47 -5.19
CA GLY A 183 -16.03 -9.90 -6.54
C GLY A 183 -15.42 -11.25 -6.96
N CYS A 184 -15.05 -12.05 -5.96
CA CYS A 184 -14.56 -13.41 -6.15
C CYS A 184 -15.34 -14.41 -5.31
N ILE A 185 -15.53 -15.61 -5.86
CA ILE A 185 -16.07 -16.79 -5.18
C ILE A 185 -14.88 -17.67 -4.80
N PHE A 186 -14.79 -18.04 -3.55
CA PHE A 186 -13.77 -18.93 -2.97
C PHE A 186 -14.41 -20.26 -2.63
N GLU A 187 -13.81 -21.36 -3.08
CA GLU A 187 -14.30 -22.71 -2.80
C GLU A 187 -13.11 -23.61 -2.46
N LYS A 188 -13.11 -24.18 -1.25
CA LYS A 188 -12.08 -25.13 -0.80
C LYS A 188 -12.44 -26.53 -1.23
N LYS A 189 -11.59 -27.13 -2.07
CA LYS A 189 -11.71 -28.53 -2.52
C LYS A 189 -10.45 -29.29 -2.12
N LYS A 190 -10.56 -30.18 -1.14
CA LYS A 190 -9.42 -30.91 -0.60
C LYS A 190 -8.27 -29.96 -0.20
N ASN A 191 -7.13 -30.11 -0.83
CA ASN A 191 -5.90 -29.34 -0.57
C ASN A 191 -5.79 -28.04 -1.39
N PHE A 192 -6.82 -27.68 -2.17
CA PHE A 192 -6.80 -26.53 -3.05
C PHE A 192 -7.93 -25.55 -2.72
N LEU A 193 -7.62 -24.28 -2.86
CA LEU A 193 -8.59 -23.18 -2.84
C LEU A 193 -8.79 -22.69 -4.28
N HIS A 194 -9.99 -22.89 -4.80
CA HIS A 194 -10.41 -22.39 -6.11
C HIS A 194 -11.02 -21.00 -5.93
N VAL A 195 -10.53 -20.07 -6.74
CA VAL A 195 -11.02 -18.68 -6.74
C VAL A 195 -11.51 -18.35 -8.14
N THR A 196 -12.76 -17.98 -8.27
CA THR A 196 -13.38 -17.61 -9.56
C THR A 196 -13.98 -16.23 -9.47
N LYS A 197 -14.18 -15.56 -10.60
CA LYS A 197 -14.86 -14.28 -10.63
C LYS A 197 -16.34 -14.48 -10.30
N GLU A 198 -16.87 -13.60 -9.44
CA GLU A 198 -18.31 -13.45 -9.21
C GLU A 198 -18.91 -12.73 -10.42
N TYR A 199 -20.10 -13.17 -10.90
CA TYR A 199 -20.80 -12.61 -12.07
C TYR A 199 -21.41 -11.25 -11.77
#